data_9506f59e554cbcd901a4cee5ee916274
#
_entry.id   9506f59e554cbcd901a4cee5ee916274
#
_cell.length_a   1.000
_cell.length_b   1.000
_cell.length_c   1.000
_cell.angle_alpha   90.00
_cell.angle_beta   90.00
_cell.angle_gamma   90.00
#
_symmetry.space_group_name_H-M   'P 1'
#
loop_
_entity.id
_entity.type
_entity.pdbx_description
1 polymer ?
#
loop_
_entity_poly.entity_id
_entity_poly.type
_entity_poly.pdbx_seq_one_letter_code
_entity_poly.pdbx_strand_id
1 'polypeptide(L)'
;VTTPFKTYGLYLFILLLPFLNNWLPWLVPGLISVRNTDTFLAWMPYWGLALVGFLGLQLNQTRILAAALWTIGAYFLFRQPSFFQGLGLSPVRCLEIVGVTFPLSLCLLFSFKESRLFSSETLFRFLLAFLPLAFLASLLSVDPAGFQALLYWDLGAPSHWFRIPQLAWLSAFALVGIYSYWKEPKTQLFLGALSLSLLAFAFALNQSLEAYLNPFAPLPLVPVILSFLAMTAVLLHSAFYIHWNRVYLDPLTGIPNRQALDDRLHTLTGHFTLAMMDIDHFKQFNDTYGHEEGDNVLRMVAQHLQEHLGFRAFRYGGEEFCAVFEDTEGPAALALAELMREKLEKRKFVIRKKLRQKGAGASNTGEKALVKDAQITLSIGLACPDKKHPTYVEVLTWADQCLYQAKEKGRNRSILG
;
A
#
# COMPACT_ATOMS: atom_id res chain seq x y z
N VAL A 1 10.75 -3.36 9.85
CA VAL A 1 9.63 -2.45 9.58
C VAL A 1 10.17 -1.05 9.48
N THR A 2 10.16 -0.50 8.25
CA THR A 2 10.56 0.88 8.01
C THR A 2 9.59 1.79 8.75
N THR A 3 10.13 2.67 9.62
CA THR A 3 9.31 3.71 10.26
C THR A 3 8.59 4.52 9.16
N PRO A 4 7.36 4.99 9.38
CA PRO A 4 6.63 5.80 8.38
C PRO A 4 7.49 6.97 7.83
N PHE A 5 8.37 7.50 8.65
CA PHE A 5 9.30 8.58 8.27
C PHE A 5 10.27 8.17 7.14
N LYS A 6 10.81 6.93 7.14
CA LYS A 6 11.69 6.45 6.06
C LYS A 6 10.93 6.27 4.74
N THR A 7 9.68 5.85 4.82
CA THR A 7 8.80 5.70 3.63
C THR A 7 8.44 7.07 3.05
N TYR A 8 8.09 8.05 3.88
CA TYR A 8 7.83 9.42 3.44
C TYR A 8 9.07 10.07 2.82
N GLY A 9 10.26 9.85 3.39
CA GLY A 9 11.52 10.32 2.84
C GLY A 9 11.80 9.76 1.44
N LEU A 10 11.54 8.46 1.24
CA LEU A 10 11.69 7.82 -0.07
C LEU A 10 10.73 8.42 -1.11
N TYR A 11 9.46 8.59 -0.77
CA TYR A 11 8.49 9.20 -1.68
C TYR A 11 8.82 10.66 -1.98
N LEU A 12 9.24 11.43 -0.99
CA LEU A 12 9.70 12.81 -1.20
C LEU A 12 10.90 12.85 -2.16
N PHE A 13 11.87 11.97 -2.00
CA PHE A 13 13.01 11.85 -2.89
C PHE A 13 12.59 11.51 -4.32
N ILE A 14 11.72 10.49 -4.50
CA ILE A 14 11.18 10.10 -5.81
C ILE A 14 10.43 11.27 -6.46
N LEU A 15 9.68 12.05 -5.68
CA LEU A 15 8.94 13.23 -6.10
C LEU A 15 9.85 14.36 -6.60
N LEU A 16 11.01 14.51 -5.98
CA LEU A 16 11.98 15.52 -6.35
C LEU A 16 12.78 15.16 -7.61
N LEU A 17 12.78 13.89 -8.03
CA LEU A 17 13.53 13.43 -9.21
C LEU A 17 13.25 14.24 -10.48
N PRO A 18 11.99 14.57 -10.86
CA PRO A 18 11.73 15.40 -12.05
C PRO A 18 12.29 16.81 -11.95
N PHE A 19 12.39 17.37 -10.75
CA PHE A 19 12.90 18.72 -10.51
C PHE A 19 14.44 18.77 -10.45
N LEU A 20 15.10 17.63 -10.23
CA LEU A 20 16.55 17.53 -10.25
C LEU A 20 17.15 17.86 -11.62
N ASN A 21 16.34 17.84 -12.69
CA ASN A 21 16.80 18.21 -14.03
C ASN A 21 17.43 19.60 -14.08
N ASN A 22 16.93 20.56 -13.31
CA ASN A 22 17.48 21.92 -13.26
C ASN A 22 18.79 21.98 -12.47
N TRP A 23 19.07 21.00 -11.62
CA TRP A 23 20.27 20.91 -10.76
C TRP A 23 21.28 19.87 -11.26
N LEU A 24 20.86 18.93 -12.12
CA LEU A 24 21.70 17.83 -12.63
C LEU A 24 22.94 18.35 -13.39
N PRO A 25 22.86 19.41 -14.22
CA PRO A 25 24.03 19.99 -14.89
C PRO A 25 25.10 20.50 -13.94
N TRP A 26 24.70 20.94 -12.73
CA TRP A 26 25.61 21.43 -11.69
C TRP A 26 26.19 20.30 -10.85
N LEU A 27 25.42 19.20 -10.64
CA LEU A 27 25.82 18.06 -9.82
C LEU A 27 26.74 17.09 -10.56
N VAL A 28 26.51 16.88 -11.86
CA VAL A 28 27.30 15.91 -12.66
C VAL A 28 27.53 16.45 -14.07
N PRO A 29 28.51 17.37 -14.25
CA PRO A 29 28.74 18.01 -15.55
C PRO A 29 29.08 17.07 -16.71
N GLY A 30 29.53 15.84 -16.43
CA GLY A 30 29.90 14.84 -17.45
C GLY A 30 28.79 13.87 -17.86
N LEU A 31 27.67 13.77 -17.11
CA LEU A 31 26.62 12.79 -17.38
C LEU A 31 25.72 13.17 -18.58
N ILE A 32 25.65 14.45 -18.93
CA ILE A 32 24.77 14.97 -19.97
C ILE A 32 25.44 14.96 -21.35
N SER A 33 26.76 14.84 -21.43
CA SER A 33 27.49 14.89 -22.69
C SER A 33 27.61 13.56 -23.44
N VAL A 34 27.13 12.46 -22.86
CA VAL A 34 27.27 11.13 -23.48
C VAL A 34 26.04 10.82 -24.32
N ARG A 35 26.18 10.93 -25.64
CA ARG A 35 25.16 10.65 -26.67
C ARG A 35 24.45 9.28 -26.53
N ASN A 36 25.03 8.35 -25.77
CA ASN A 36 24.47 7.02 -25.49
C ASN A 36 23.65 6.92 -24.19
N THR A 37 23.78 7.87 -23.25
CA THR A 37 23.00 7.89 -22.00
C THR A 37 21.54 8.25 -22.25
N ASP A 38 21.25 9.06 -23.25
CA ASP A 38 19.87 9.42 -23.61
C ASP A 38 19.08 8.21 -24.08
N THR A 39 19.71 7.29 -24.79
CA THR A 39 19.06 6.03 -25.21
C THR A 39 18.84 5.09 -24.06
N PHE A 40 19.81 4.90 -23.17
CA PHE A 40 19.67 4.02 -22.00
C PHE A 40 18.60 4.53 -21.03
N LEU A 41 18.66 5.81 -20.64
CA LEU A 41 17.66 6.44 -19.78
C LEU A 41 16.24 6.34 -20.36
N ALA A 42 16.12 6.46 -21.70
CA ALA A 42 14.84 6.37 -22.38
C ALA A 42 14.21 4.96 -22.32
N TRP A 43 14.98 3.91 -22.15
CA TRP A 43 14.49 2.53 -22.03
C TRP A 43 14.19 2.12 -20.58
N MET A 44 14.76 2.79 -19.59
CA MET A 44 14.57 2.45 -18.17
C MET A 44 13.10 2.40 -17.72
N PRO A 45 12.21 3.35 -18.10
CA PRO A 45 10.80 3.25 -17.73
C PRO A 45 10.13 1.98 -18.25
N TYR A 46 10.44 1.54 -19.47
CA TYR A 46 9.88 0.31 -20.04
C TYR A 46 10.26 -0.93 -19.23
N TRP A 47 11.55 -1.07 -18.90
CA TRP A 47 12.03 -2.21 -18.11
C TRP A 47 11.43 -2.21 -16.70
N GLY A 48 11.41 -1.04 -16.05
CA GLY A 48 10.83 -0.91 -14.72
C GLY A 48 9.34 -1.21 -14.70
N LEU A 49 8.57 -0.69 -15.65
CA LEU A 49 7.13 -0.96 -15.76
C LEU A 49 6.82 -2.40 -16.17
N ALA A 50 7.65 -3.02 -17.01
CA ALA A 50 7.53 -4.44 -17.33
C ALA A 50 7.71 -5.31 -16.08
N LEU A 51 8.69 -4.97 -15.22
CA LEU A 51 8.88 -5.62 -13.93
C LEU A 51 7.67 -5.42 -13.00
N VAL A 52 7.14 -4.19 -12.92
CA VAL A 52 5.91 -3.91 -12.15
C VAL A 52 4.73 -4.73 -12.66
N GLY A 53 4.56 -4.81 -13.98
CA GLY A 53 3.51 -5.62 -14.62
C GLY A 53 3.66 -7.10 -14.28
N PHE A 54 4.87 -7.63 -14.36
CA PHE A 54 5.19 -9.02 -13.98
C PHE A 54 4.85 -9.29 -12.51
N LEU A 55 5.25 -8.39 -11.60
CA LEU A 55 4.89 -8.50 -10.19
C LEU A 55 3.38 -8.41 -9.98
N GLY A 56 2.68 -7.54 -10.70
CA GLY A 56 1.22 -7.44 -10.68
C GLY A 56 0.54 -8.76 -11.07
N LEU A 57 1.06 -9.46 -12.08
CA LEU A 57 0.61 -10.80 -12.48
C LEU A 57 0.87 -11.83 -11.37
N GLN A 58 2.09 -11.93 -10.86
CA GLN A 58 2.49 -12.89 -9.84
C GLN A 58 1.70 -12.71 -8.53
N LEU A 59 1.45 -11.46 -8.15
CA LEU A 59 0.73 -11.11 -6.94
C LEU A 59 -0.79 -11.10 -7.10
N ASN A 60 -1.31 -11.41 -8.29
CA ASN A 60 -2.73 -11.32 -8.63
C ASN A 60 -3.31 -9.93 -8.30
N GLN A 61 -2.55 -8.86 -8.65
CA GLN A 61 -2.91 -7.45 -8.40
C GLN A 61 -3.31 -6.79 -9.71
N THR A 62 -4.60 -6.83 -10.03
CA THR A 62 -5.14 -6.34 -11.31
C THR A 62 -4.93 -4.85 -11.51
N ARG A 63 -5.00 -4.04 -10.44
CA ARG A 63 -4.79 -2.59 -10.50
C ARG A 63 -3.34 -2.23 -10.83
N ILE A 64 -2.37 -2.89 -10.19
CA ILE A 64 -0.95 -2.66 -10.44
C ILE A 64 -0.59 -3.06 -11.87
N LEU A 65 -1.07 -4.22 -12.32
CA LEU A 65 -0.88 -4.67 -13.70
C LEU A 65 -1.47 -3.68 -14.70
N ALA A 66 -2.73 -3.28 -14.49
CA ALA A 66 -3.42 -2.34 -15.38
C ALA A 66 -2.73 -0.96 -15.39
N ALA A 67 -2.32 -0.46 -14.23
CA ALA A 67 -1.57 0.79 -14.13
C ALA A 67 -0.23 0.73 -14.85
N ALA A 68 0.52 -0.39 -14.71
CA ALA A 68 1.79 -0.57 -15.41
C ALA A 68 1.60 -0.59 -16.93
N LEU A 69 0.64 -1.39 -17.42
CA LEU A 69 0.34 -1.47 -18.86
C LEU A 69 -0.11 -0.12 -19.42
N TRP A 70 -0.96 0.60 -18.69
CA TRP A 70 -1.43 1.93 -19.11
C TRP A 70 -0.30 2.96 -19.13
N THR A 71 0.59 2.90 -18.13
CA THR A 71 1.76 3.80 -18.06
C THR A 71 2.77 3.49 -19.17
N ILE A 72 2.99 2.20 -19.53
CA ILE A 72 3.79 1.80 -20.69
C ILE A 72 3.20 2.39 -21.97
N GLY A 73 1.89 2.25 -22.17
CA GLY A 73 1.18 2.80 -23.32
C GLY A 73 1.33 4.32 -23.43
N ALA A 74 1.09 5.04 -22.33
CA ALA A 74 1.25 6.50 -22.30
C ALA A 74 2.70 6.93 -22.60
N TYR A 75 3.69 6.25 -22.04
CA TYR A 75 5.10 6.51 -22.30
C TYR A 75 5.48 6.22 -23.75
N PHE A 76 4.97 5.13 -24.33
CA PHE A 76 5.16 4.79 -25.74
C PHE A 76 4.61 5.91 -26.66
N LEU A 77 3.38 6.35 -26.40
CA LEU A 77 2.73 7.41 -27.17
C LEU A 77 3.48 8.75 -27.04
N PHE A 78 4.03 9.02 -25.85
CA PHE A 78 4.88 10.18 -25.64
C PHE A 78 6.19 10.10 -26.46
N ARG A 79 6.82 8.92 -26.52
CA ARG A 79 8.10 8.70 -27.24
C ARG A 79 7.93 8.62 -28.75
N GLN A 80 6.76 8.20 -29.24
CA GLN A 80 6.47 7.98 -30.66
C GLN A 80 5.25 8.80 -31.11
N PRO A 81 5.31 10.13 -31.04
CA PRO A 81 4.19 10.98 -31.45
C PRO A 81 3.86 10.83 -32.94
N SER A 82 4.79 10.37 -33.77
CA SER A 82 4.57 10.04 -35.18
C SER A 82 3.56 8.93 -35.41
N PHE A 83 3.32 8.06 -34.40
CA PHE A 83 2.26 7.05 -34.47
C PHE A 83 0.88 7.66 -34.77
N PHE A 84 0.60 8.86 -34.24
CA PHE A 84 -0.66 9.58 -34.47
C PHE A 84 -0.68 10.40 -35.76
N GLN A 85 0.47 10.64 -36.40
CA GLN A 85 0.49 11.32 -37.70
C GLN A 85 -0.29 10.54 -38.75
N GLY A 86 -0.27 9.18 -38.67
CA GLY A 86 -1.12 8.32 -39.49
C GLY A 86 -2.63 8.51 -39.29
N LEU A 87 -3.04 9.13 -38.14
CA LEU A 87 -4.41 9.49 -37.83
C LEU A 87 -4.72 10.99 -38.13
N GLY A 88 -3.82 11.70 -38.80
CA GLY A 88 -3.97 13.11 -39.10
C GLY A 88 -3.77 14.08 -37.92
N LEU A 89 -3.25 13.58 -36.78
CA LEU A 89 -3.03 14.38 -35.59
C LEU A 89 -1.60 14.95 -35.54
N SER A 90 -1.49 16.23 -35.16
CA SER A 90 -0.17 16.80 -34.91
C SER A 90 0.44 16.21 -33.60
N PRO A 91 1.79 16.13 -33.49
CA PRO A 91 2.45 15.66 -32.28
C PRO A 91 2.02 16.41 -31.02
N VAL A 92 1.76 17.72 -31.11
CA VAL A 92 1.27 18.56 -30.00
C VAL A 92 -0.10 18.06 -29.51
N ARG A 93 -1.02 17.83 -30.46
CA ARG A 93 -2.37 17.29 -30.12
C ARG A 93 -2.31 15.93 -29.42
N CYS A 94 -1.38 15.09 -29.85
CA CYS A 94 -1.16 13.79 -29.18
C CYS A 94 -0.70 13.96 -27.73
N LEU A 95 0.23 14.87 -27.47
CA LEU A 95 0.71 15.16 -26.13
C LEU A 95 -0.40 15.72 -25.23
N GLU A 96 -1.25 16.61 -25.77
CA GLU A 96 -2.42 17.16 -25.09
C GLU A 96 -3.41 16.03 -24.69
N ILE A 97 -3.74 15.14 -25.64
CA ILE A 97 -4.64 14.02 -25.40
C ILE A 97 -4.07 13.08 -24.32
N VAL A 98 -2.81 12.69 -24.45
CA VAL A 98 -2.16 11.82 -23.47
C VAL A 98 -2.09 12.48 -22.10
N GLY A 99 -1.77 13.78 -22.06
CA GLY A 99 -1.67 14.54 -20.81
C GLY A 99 -2.97 14.57 -20.01
N VAL A 100 -4.12 14.56 -20.67
CA VAL A 100 -5.44 14.53 -20.04
C VAL A 100 -5.93 13.11 -19.77
N THR A 101 -5.82 12.24 -20.77
CA THR A 101 -6.43 10.90 -20.70
C THR A 101 -5.69 9.98 -19.75
N PHE A 102 -4.36 10.10 -19.66
CA PHE A 102 -3.54 9.24 -18.82
C PHE A 102 -3.90 9.34 -17.33
N PRO A 103 -3.92 10.54 -16.69
CA PRO A 103 -4.36 10.66 -15.30
C PRO A 103 -5.80 10.23 -15.06
N LEU A 104 -6.74 10.60 -15.97
CA LEU A 104 -8.15 10.22 -15.85
C LEU A 104 -8.35 8.69 -15.89
N SER A 105 -7.63 8.02 -16.78
CA SER A 105 -7.69 6.56 -16.88
C SER A 105 -7.15 5.87 -15.62
N LEU A 106 -6.08 6.40 -15.03
CA LEU A 106 -5.59 5.91 -13.74
C LEU A 106 -6.59 6.16 -12.61
N CYS A 107 -7.27 7.34 -12.59
CA CYS A 107 -8.35 7.59 -11.64
C CYS A 107 -9.45 6.54 -11.74
N LEU A 108 -9.89 6.21 -12.95
CA LEU A 108 -10.91 5.19 -13.19
C LEU A 108 -10.44 3.81 -12.71
N LEU A 109 -9.21 3.40 -13.05
CA LEU A 109 -8.65 2.11 -12.62
C LEU A 109 -8.60 1.97 -11.09
N PHE A 110 -8.21 3.03 -10.37
CA PHE A 110 -8.08 3.00 -8.91
C PHE A 110 -9.40 3.25 -8.16
N SER A 111 -10.45 3.71 -8.82
CA SER A 111 -11.79 3.89 -8.21
C SER A 111 -12.49 2.57 -7.90
N PHE A 112 -12.11 1.47 -8.53
CA PHE A 112 -12.72 0.16 -8.33
C PHE A 112 -11.95 -0.68 -7.30
N LYS A 113 -12.65 -1.63 -6.65
CA LYS A 113 -12.00 -2.61 -5.76
C LYS A 113 -11.15 -3.60 -6.57
N GLU A 114 -10.18 -4.25 -5.93
CA GLU A 114 -9.41 -5.33 -6.54
C GLU A 114 -10.32 -6.46 -7.00
N SER A 115 -10.03 -7.04 -8.17
CA SER A 115 -10.78 -8.16 -8.74
C SER A 115 -9.82 -9.27 -9.17
N ARG A 116 -10.34 -10.45 -9.49
CA ARG A 116 -9.51 -11.57 -9.96
C ARG A 116 -9.02 -11.28 -11.38
N LEU A 117 -7.73 -11.62 -11.65
CA LEU A 117 -7.17 -11.60 -13.00
C LEU A 117 -8.06 -12.45 -13.94
N PHE A 118 -8.21 -11.99 -15.18
CA PHE A 118 -9.02 -12.63 -16.22
C PHE A 118 -10.53 -12.78 -15.90
N SER A 119 -11.05 -12.04 -14.92
CA SER A 119 -12.52 -11.95 -14.74
C SER A 119 -13.13 -10.99 -15.76
N SER A 120 -14.42 -11.20 -16.10
CA SER A 120 -15.17 -10.27 -16.95
C SER A 120 -15.18 -8.85 -16.37
N GLU A 121 -15.19 -8.74 -15.05
CA GLU A 121 -15.13 -7.48 -14.32
C GLU A 121 -13.80 -6.75 -14.53
N THR A 122 -12.68 -7.47 -14.53
CA THR A 122 -11.34 -6.90 -14.80
C THR A 122 -11.27 -6.42 -16.24
N LEU A 123 -11.73 -7.23 -17.19
CA LEU A 123 -11.74 -6.85 -18.61
C LEU A 123 -12.60 -5.60 -18.83
N PHE A 124 -13.81 -5.56 -18.25
CA PHE A 124 -14.68 -4.40 -18.32
C PHE A 124 -14.03 -3.13 -17.80
N ARG A 125 -13.36 -3.20 -16.64
CA ARG A 125 -12.65 -2.05 -16.03
C ARG A 125 -11.47 -1.58 -16.89
N PHE A 126 -10.76 -2.53 -17.49
CA PHE A 126 -9.67 -2.22 -18.40
C PHE A 126 -10.18 -1.48 -19.64
N LEU A 127 -11.28 -1.94 -20.21
CA LEU A 127 -11.96 -1.25 -21.33
C LEU A 127 -12.48 0.13 -20.92
N LEU A 128 -13.04 0.26 -19.72
CA LEU A 128 -13.51 1.54 -19.18
C LEU A 128 -12.39 2.58 -19.09
N ALA A 129 -11.14 2.16 -18.81
CA ALA A 129 -10.00 3.06 -18.77
C ALA A 129 -9.66 3.69 -20.13
N PHE A 130 -10.13 3.12 -21.24
CA PHE A 130 -10.00 3.71 -22.57
C PHE A 130 -11.07 4.76 -22.90
N LEU A 131 -12.14 4.87 -22.10
CA LEU A 131 -13.21 5.83 -22.38
C LEU A 131 -12.73 7.28 -22.48
N PRO A 132 -11.85 7.81 -21.60
CA PRO A 132 -11.36 9.17 -21.75
C PRO A 132 -10.62 9.40 -23.08
N LEU A 133 -9.84 8.41 -23.51
CA LEU A 133 -9.12 8.48 -24.78
C LEU A 133 -10.09 8.47 -25.97
N ALA A 134 -11.05 7.54 -25.97
CA ALA A 134 -12.05 7.43 -27.01
C ALA A 134 -12.94 8.68 -27.09
N PHE A 135 -13.34 9.23 -25.94
CA PHE A 135 -14.14 10.45 -25.86
C PHE A 135 -13.39 11.67 -26.45
N LEU A 136 -12.15 11.91 -26.01
CA LEU A 136 -11.37 13.05 -26.51
C LEU A 136 -11.01 12.91 -27.99
N ALA A 137 -10.69 11.69 -28.44
CA ALA A 137 -10.44 11.44 -29.87
C ALA A 137 -11.70 11.68 -30.72
N SER A 138 -12.86 11.25 -30.25
CA SER A 138 -14.14 11.50 -30.89
C SER A 138 -14.49 12.99 -30.92
N LEU A 139 -14.35 13.68 -29.81
CA LEU A 139 -14.61 15.12 -29.72
C LEU A 139 -13.71 15.91 -30.69
N LEU A 140 -12.43 15.56 -30.76
CA LEU A 140 -11.49 16.20 -31.69
C LEU A 140 -11.90 16.02 -33.16
N SER A 141 -12.47 14.84 -33.52
CA SER A 141 -12.88 14.56 -34.89
C SER A 141 -14.17 15.26 -35.29
N VAL A 142 -15.11 15.45 -34.35
CA VAL A 142 -16.46 16.00 -34.60
C VAL A 142 -16.52 17.50 -34.38
N ASP A 143 -15.92 17.97 -33.29
CA ASP A 143 -15.91 19.40 -32.92
C ASP A 143 -14.51 19.83 -32.39
N PRO A 144 -13.58 20.20 -33.29
CA PRO A 144 -12.25 20.66 -32.90
C PRO A 144 -12.27 21.93 -32.05
N ALA A 145 -13.26 22.80 -32.20
CA ALA A 145 -13.39 24.02 -31.40
C ALA A 145 -13.86 23.73 -29.99
N GLY A 146 -14.87 22.88 -29.85
CA GLY A 146 -15.34 22.36 -28.56
C GLY A 146 -14.25 21.56 -27.84
N PHE A 147 -13.45 20.78 -28.57
CA PHE A 147 -12.28 20.10 -28.02
C PHE A 147 -11.28 21.10 -27.40
N GLN A 148 -10.97 22.20 -28.11
CA GLN A 148 -10.10 23.23 -27.58
C GLN A 148 -10.69 23.94 -26.36
N ALA A 149 -11.96 24.32 -26.44
CA ALA A 149 -12.67 24.97 -25.33
C ALA A 149 -12.68 24.10 -24.07
N LEU A 150 -12.85 22.77 -24.22
CA LEU A 150 -12.82 21.81 -23.11
C LEU A 150 -11.41 21.71 -22.48
N LEU A 151 -10.38 21.65 -23.30
CA LEU A 151 -8.99 21.49 -22.82
C LEU A 151 -8.43 22.75 -22.18
N TYR A 152 -8.72 23.91 -22.74
CA TYR A 152 -8.18 25.21 -22.35
C TYR A 152 -9.21 26.12 -21.70
N TRP A 153 -10.11 25.53 -20.91
CA TRP A 153 -11.09 26.30 -20.16
C TRP A 153 -10.40 27.38 -19.34
N ASP A 154 -10.77 28.65 -19.59
CA ASP A 154 -10.12 29.79 -18.96
C ASP A 154 -10.53 29.91 -17.48
N LEU A 155 -9.60 29.59 -16.61
CA LEU A 155 -9.74 29.76 -15.16
C LEU A 155 -9.29 31.16 -14.69
N GLY A 156 -9.10 32.10 -15.63
CA GLY A 156 -8.64 33.45 -15.33
C GLY A 156 -7.15 33.56 -14.98
N ALA A 157 -6.39 32.49 -15.15
CA ALA A 157 -4.94 32.51 -14.97
C ALA A 157 -4.23 33.02 -16.25
N PRO A 158 -3.09 33.71 -16.12
CA PRO A 158 -2.34 34.16 -17.29
C PRO A 158 -1.98 32.97 -18.19
N SER A 159 -2.33 33.04 -19.49
CA SER A 159 -2.20 31.95 -20.47
C SER A 159 -0.77 31.43 -20.66
N HIS A 160 0.24 32.22 -20.26
CA HIS A 160 1.65 31.84 -20.32
C HIS A 160 2.10 30.92 -19.16
N TRP A 161 1.27 30.76 -18.11
CA TRP A 161 1.61 29.89 -16.97
C TRP A 161 1.16 28.45 -17.20
N PHE A 162 0.11 28.23 -18.01
CA PHE A 162 -0.48 26.93 -18.26
C PHE A 162 -0.57 26.67 -19.76
N ARG A 163 0.48 26.08 -20.32
CA ARG A 163 0.49 25.66 -21.73
C ARG A 163 -0.05 24.24 -21.93
N ILE A 164 -0.22 23.48 -20.83
CA ILE A 164 -0.94 22.22 -20.88
C ILE A 164 -2.43 22.48 -20.67
N PRO A 165 -3.28 21.57 -21.23
CA PRO A 165 -4.71 21.61 -20.94
C PRO A 165 -4.95 21.65 -19.43
N GLN A 166 -5.69 22.65 -18.98
CA GLN A 166 -6.05 22.80 -17.56
C GLN A 166 -6.73 21.54 -17.02
N LEU A 167 -7.43 20.82 -17.90
CA LEU A 167 -8.06 19.54 -17.59
C LEU A 167 -7.05 18.46 -17.15
N ALA A 168 -5.78 18.51 -17.62
CA ALA A 168 -4.73 17.61 -17.17
C ALA A 168 -4.38 17.83 -15.68
N TRP A 169 -4.34 19.09 -15.26
CA TRP A 169 -4.14 19.45 -13.86
C TRP A 169 -5.33 19.02 -13.00
N LEU A 170 -6.57 19.29 -13.46
CA LEU A 170 -7.79 18.87 -12.76
C LEU A 170 -7.87 17.36 -12.60
N SER A 171 -7.48 16.60 -13.63
CA SER A 171 -7.49 15.13 -13.55
C SER A 171 -6.45 14.59 -12.55
N ALA A 172 -5.26 15.22 -12.48
CA ALA A 172 -4.26 14.88 -11.49
C ALA A 172 -4.72 15.23 -10.06
N PHE A 173 -5.40 16.37 -9.87
CA PHE A 173 -6.01 16.75 -8.59
C PHE A 173 -7.19 15.86 -8.19
N ALA A 174 -7.98 15.34 -9.16
CA ALA A 174 -9.07 14.41 -8.87
C ALA A 174 -8.58 13.12 -8.18
N LEU A 175 -7.37 12.64 -8.49
CA LEU A 175 -6.75 11.55 -7.75
C LEU A 175 -6.52 11.88 -6.27
N VAL A 176 -6.18 13.12 -5.95
CA VAL A 176 -6.04 13.56 -4.55
C VAL A 176 -7.39 13.50 -3.82
N GLY A 177 -8.49 13.84 -4.51
CA GLY A 177 -9.85 13.72 -3.97
C GLY A 177 -10.27 12.26 -3.74
N ILE A 178 -9.98 11.38 -4.69
CA ILE A 178 -10.21 9.94 -4.55
C ILE A 178 -9.38 9.36 -3.39
N TYR A 179 -8.15 9.80 -3.25
CA TYR A 179 -7.27 9.48 -2.14
C TYR A 179 -7.91 9.75 -0.77
N SER A 180 -8.52 10.92 -0.57
CA SER A 180 -9.14 11.29 0.71
C SER A 180 -10.40 10.48 1.02
N TYR A 181 -11.03 9.87 0.03
CA TYR A 181 -12.20 9.01 0.20
C TYR A 181 -11.85 7.60 0.73
N TRP A 182 -10.66 7.09 0.44
CA TRP A 182 -10.23 5.77 0.89
C TRP A 182 -9.79 5.80 2.35
N LYS A 183 -10.50 5.04 3.20
CA LYS A 183 -10.24 5.00 4.66
C LYS A 183 -9.02 4.17 5.07
N GLU A 184 -8.43 3.40 4.16
CA GLU A 184 -7.27 2.57 4.47
C GLU A 184 -5.97 3.38 4.37
N PRO A 185 -5.22 3.57 5.49
CA PRO A 185 -4.01 4.41 5.50
C PRO A 185 -2.94 3.95 4.50
N LYS A 186 -2.90 2.64 4.24
CA LYS A 186 -1.94 2.00 3.32
C LYS A 186 -2.21 2.36 1.86
N THR A 187 -3.49 2.31 1.46
CA THR A 187 -3.94 2.71 0.12
C THR A 187 -3.81 4.22 -0.06
N GLN A 188 -4.02 4.97 1.00
CA GLN A 188 -3.87 6.41 1.01
C GLN A 188 -2.45 6.85 0.65
N LEU A 189 -1.43 6.27 1.28
CA LEU A 189 -0.03 6.62 1.02
C LEU A 189 0.36 6.38 -0.45
N PHE A 190 -0.07 5.26 -1.00
CA PHE A 190 0.17 4.91 -2.40
C PHE A 190 -0.49 5.89 -3.37
N LEU A 191 -1.78 6.15 -3.19
CA LEU A 191 -2.53 7.09 -4.05
C LEU A 191 -1.98 8.51 -3.94
N GLY A 192 -1.56 8.93 -2.74
CA GLY A 192 -0.90 10.21 -2.54
C GLY A 192 0.41 10.34 -3.33
N ALA A 193 1.28 9.32 -3.27
CA ALA A 193 2.53 9.31 -4.02
C ALA A 193 2.28 9.24 -5.54
N LEU A 194 1.27 8.49 -5.99
CA LEU A 194 0.89 8.42 -7.39
C LEU A 194 0.36 9.78 -7.90
N SER A 195 -0.51 10.44 -7.13
CA SER A 195 -1.05 11.75 -7.50
C SER A 195 0.04 12.82 -7.62
N LEU A 196 1.01 12.82 -6.70
CA LEU A 196 2.16 13.71 -6.77
C LEU A 196 3.07 13.42 -7.97
N SER A 197 3.26 12.13 -8.32
CA SER A 197 4.01 11.75 -9.52
C SER A 197 3.31 12.22 -10.80
N LEU A 198 1.98 12.21 -10.83
CA LEU A 198 1.20 12.74 -11.95
C LEU A 198 1.24 14.25 -12.04
N LEU A 199 1.26 14.96 -10.92
CA LEU A 199 1.48 16.41 -10.90
C LEU A 199 2.88 16.78 -11.44
N ALA A 200 3.91 16.02 -11.03
CA ALA A 200 5.26 16.19 -11.58
C ALA A 200 5.31 15.89 -13.09
N PHE A 201 4.58 14.88 -13.55
CA PHE A 201 4.42 14.58 -14.98
C PHE A 201 3.73 15.74 -15.73
N ALA A 202 2.63 16.26 -15.20
CA ALA A 202 1.93 17.39 -15.79
C ALA A 202 2.87 18.63 -15.90
N PHE A 203 3.66 18.91 -14.86
CA PHE A 203 4.66 19.99 -14.89
C PHE A 203 5.76 19.74 -15.92
N ALA A 204 6.30 18.53 -15.98
CA ALA A 204 7.32 18.16 -16.97
C ALA A 204 6.79 18.24 -18.42
N LEU A 205 5.52 17.84 -18.62
CA LEU A 205 4.86 17.95 -19.92
C LEU A 205 4.70 19.42 -20.34
N ASN A 206 4.37 20.32 -19.40
CA ASN A 206 4.29 21.76 -19.68
C ASN A 206 5.62 22.31 -20.20
N GLN A 207 6.72 21.98 -19.52
CA GLN A 207 8.05 22.39 -19.96
C GLN A 207 8.40 21.81 -21.35
N SER A 208 8.05 20.56 -21.61
CA SER A 208 8.31 19.89 -22.88
C SER A 208 7.51 20.51 -24.03
N LEU A 209 6.27 20.91 -23.76
CA LEU A 209 5.42 21.57 -24.76
C LEU A 209 5.95 22.97 -25.11
N GLU A 210 6.46 23.72 -24.13
CA GLU A 210 7.15 25.01 -24.37
C GLU A 210 8.34 24.86 -25.28
N ALA A 211 9.17 23.85 -25.03
CA ALA A 211 10.34 23.58 -25.85
C ALA A 211 9.96 23.10 -27.27
N TYR A 212 8.87 22.35 -27.41
CA TYR A 212 8.36 21.90 -28.71
C TYR A 212 7.85 23.06 -29.59
N LEU A 213 7.24 24.07 -28.96
CA LEU A 213 6.74 25.24 -29.64
C LEU A 213 7.88 26.23 -30.02
N ASN A 214 9.05 26.09 -29.42
CA ASN A 214 10.24 26.86 -29.74
C ASN A 214 11.20 26.00 -30.58
N PRO A 215 11.33 26.24 -31.91
CA PRO A 215 12.17 25.43 -32.81
C PRO A 215 13.66 25.44 -32.46
N PHE A 216 14.11 26.37 -31.61
CA PHE A 216 15.49 26.48 -31.15
C PHE A 216 15.74 25.86 -29.77
N ALA A 217 14.71 25.41 -29.07
CA ALA A 217 14.86 24.76 -27.78
C ALA A 217 15.03 23.23 -27.93
N PRO A 218 16.05 22.62 -27.32
CA PRO A 218 16.13 21.16 -27.27
C PRO A 218 14.92 20.63 -26.47
N LEU A 219 14.26 19.62 -27.00
CA LEU A 219 13.16 18.93 -26.27
C LEU A 219 13.66 18.44 -24.92
N PRO A 220 13.14 18.93 -23.81
CA PRO A 220 13.52 18.44 -22.49
C PRO A 220 12.86 17.09 -22.23
N LEU A 221 13.36 16.03 -22.89
CA LEU A 221 12.89 14.66 -22.68
C LEU A 221 13.16 14.16 -21.26
N VAL A 222 14.22 14.66 -20.63
CA VAL A 222 14.69 14.23 -19.33
C VAL A 222 13.63 14.41 -18.22
N PRO A 223 12.95 15.56 -18.05
CA PRO A 223 11.92 15.70 -17.02
C PRO A 223 10.78 14.72 -17.16
N VAL A 224 10.36 14.43 -18.39
CA VAL A 224 9.29 13.46 -18.65
C VAL A 224 9.76 12.04 -18.35
N ILE A 225 10.96 11.64 -18.78
CA ILE A 225 11.56 10.35 -18.43
C ILE A 225 11.64 10.19 -16.92
N LEU A 226 12.11 11.22 -16.20
CA LEU A 226 12.19 11.20 -14.73
C LEU A 226 10.82 11.08 -14.07
N SER A 227 9.78 11.68 -14.63
CA SER A 227 8.41 11.55 -14.13
C SER A 227 7.88 10.12 -14.28
N PHE A 228 8.15 9.47 -15.42
CA PHE A 228 7.78 8.07 -15.63
C PHE A 228 8.60 7.12 -14.75
N LEU A 229 9.87 7.41 -14.51
CA LEU A 229 10.70 6.66 -13.54
C LEU A 229 10.17 6.83 -12.13
N ALA A 230 9.76 8.02 -11.72
CA ALA A 230 9.13 8.26 -10.43
C ALA A 230 7.84 7.44 -10.28
N MET A 231 6.95 7.44 -11.28
CA MET A 231 5.75 6.58 -11.28
C MET A 231 6.10 5.10 -11.19
N THR A 232 7.08 4.65 -11.96
CA THR A 232 7.56 3.26 -11.92
C THR A 232 8.04 2.88 -10.51
N ALA A 233 8.82 3.73 -9.86
CA ALA A 233 9.31 3.49 -8.51
C ALA A 233 8.17 3.43 -7.48
N VAL A 234 7.16 4.28 -7.60
CA VAL A 234 5.96 4.26 -6.75
C VAL A 234 5.17 2.96 -6.94
N LEU A 235 4.94 2.54 -8.18
CA LEU A 235 4.23 1.29 -8.48
C LEU A 235 5.01 0.07 -7.99
N LEU A 236 6.34 0.03 -8.20
CA LEU A 236 7.21 -1.04 -7.75
C LEU A 236 7.22 -1.15 -6.22
N HIS A 237 7.37 -0.02 -5.53
CA HIS A 237 7.29 0.01 -4.07
C HIS A 237 5.94 -0.51 -3.57
N SER A 238 4.84 -0.14 -4.23
CA SER A 238 3.50 -0.58 -3.85
C SER A 238 3.31 -2.08 -4.05
N ALA A 239 3.79 -2.64 -5.17
CA ALA A 239 3.78 -4.08 -5.42
C ALA A 239 4.55 -4.83 -4.34
N PHE A 240 5.76 -4.37 -4.03
CA PHE A 240 6.60 -4.93 -2.97
C PHE A 240 5.94 -4.84 -1.59
N TYR A 241 5.35 -3.68 -1.26
CA TYR A 241 4.67 -3.46 0.01
C TYR A 241 3.45 -4.39 0.19
N ILE A 242 2.65 -4.59 -0.86
CA ILE A 242 1.51 -5.50 -0.84
C ILE A 242 2.00 -6.95 -0.66
N HIS A 243 3.05 -7.33 -1.39
CA HIS A 243 3.66 -8.66 -1.24
C HIS A 243 4.15 -8.89 0.18
N TRP A 244 4.94 -7.95 0.72
CA TRP A 244 5.45 -8.00 2.09
C TRP A 244 4.33 -8.20 3.11
N ASN A 245 3.27 -7.41 3.03
CA ASN A 245 2.15 -7.53 3.95
C ASN A 245 1.44 -8.89 3.86
N ARG A 246 1.33 -9.47 2.67
CA ARG A 246 0.71 -10.79 2.49
C ARG A 246 1.57 -11.93 3.06
N VAL A 247 2.88 -11.82 2.94
CA VAL A 247 3.81 -12.84 3.40
C VAL A 247 4.03 -12.76 4.92
N TYR A 248 4.12 -11.57 5.47
CA TYR A 248 4.61 -11.35 6.83
C TYR A 248 3.56 -10.88 7.84
N LEU A 249 2.37 -10.46 7.40
CA LEU A 249 1.31 -10.05 8.33
C LEU A 249 0.17 -11.06 8.34
N ASP A 250 -0.39 -11.27 9.53
CA ASP A 250 -1.63 -12.03 9.68
C ASP A 250 -2.82 -11.21 9.15
N PRO A 251 -3.64 -11.76 8.22
CA PRO A 251 -4.71 -11.02 7.57
C PRO A 251 -5.86 -10.62 8.51
N LEU A 252 -6.06 -11.35 9.61
CA LEU A 252 -7.11 -11.08 10.57
C LEU A 252 -6.71 -9.97 11.55
N THR A 253 -5.52 -10.08 12.11
CA THR A 253 -5.06 -9.25 13.22
C THR A 253 -4.15 -8.11 12.82
N GLY A 254 -3.51 -8.20 11.66
CA GLY A 254 -2.59 -7.19 11.13
C GLY A 254 -1.22 -7.13 11.81
N ILE A 255 -0.94 -7.95 12.83
CA ILE A 255 0.41 -8.10 13.40
C ILE A 255 1.24 -9.10 12.58
N PRO A 256 2.57 -9.16 12.76
CA PRO A 256 3.41 -10.14 12.12
C PRO A 256 2.92 -11.58 12.37
N ASN A 257 2.97 -12.40 11.32
CA ASN A 257 2.54 -13.80 11.35
C ASN A 257 3.70 -14.74 11.72
N ARG A 258 3.43 -16.06 11.69
CA ARG A 258 4.41 -17.10 11.99
C ARG A 258 5.64 -17.06 11.07
N GLN A 259 5.46 -16.78 9.76
CA GLN A 259 6.59 -16.66 8.84
C GLN A 259 7.54 -15.52 9.24
N ALA A 260 6.97 -14.39 9.65
CA ALA A 260 7.75 -13.26 10.17
C ALA A 260 8.50 -13.60 11.46
N LEU A 261 7.87 -14.44 12.32
CA LEU A 261 8.53 -14.96 13.52
C LEU A 261 9.70 -15.89 13.15
N ASP A 262 9.47 -16.86 12.27
CA ASP A 262 10.50 -17.83 11.86
C ASP A 262 11.72 -17.11 11.28
N ASP A 263 11.52 -16.17 10.36
CA ASP A 263 12.60 -15.35 9.81
C ASP A 263 13.33 -14.53 10.90
N ARG A 264 12.59 -14.03 11.90
CA ARG A 264 13.19 -13.30 13.02
C ARG A 264 14.02 -14.20 13.90
N LEU A 265 13.52 -15.38 14.24
CA LEU A 265 14.22 -16.36 15.06
C LEU A 265 15.56 -16.80 14.46
N HIS A 266 15.62 -16.96 13.13
CA HIS A 266 16.85 -17.26 12.41
C HIS A 266 17.93 -16.17 12.50
N THR A 267 17.55 -14.93 12.79
CA THR A 267 18.47 -13.78 12.89
C THR A 267 18.84 -13.44 14.33
N LEU A 268 18.28 -14.16 15.32
CA LEU A 268 18.59 -13.91 16.73
C LEU A 268 20.03 -14.29 17.06
N THR A 269 20.72 -13.38 17.71
CA THR A 269 22.07 -13.56 18.26
C THR A 269 22.13 -12.98 19.67
N GLY A 270 23.00 -13.53 20.52
CA GLY A 270 23.16 -13.03 21.89
C GLY A 270 22.05 -13.44 22.85
N HIS A 271 21.71 -12.55 23.77
CA HIS A 271 20.69 -12.80 24.77
C HIS A 271 19.29 -12.49 24.25
N PHE A 272 18.38 -13.44 24.40
CA PHE A 272 16.97 -13.23 24.06
C PHE A 272 16.07 -14.03 24.99
N THR A 273 14.81 -13.62 25.09
CA THR A 273 13.75 -14.39 25.77
C THR A 273 12.59 -14.54 24.78
N LEU A 274 12.05 -15.76 24.68
CA LEU A 274 10.85 -16.07 23.91
C LEU A 274 9.66 -16.26 24.85
N ALA A 275 8.50 -15.75 24.44
CA ALA A 275 7.25 -15.97 25.14
C ALA A 275 6.20 -16.58 24.22
N MET A 276 5.67 -17.74 24.58
CA MET A 276 4.48 -18.32 23.98
C MET A 276 3.25 -17.92 24.78
N MET A 277 2.18 -17.53 24.10
CA MET A 277 0.95 -17.00 24.71
C MET A 277 -0.27 -17.63 24.06
N ASP A 278 -1.31 -17.86 24.85
CA ASP A 278 -2.56 -18.45 24.36
C ASP A 278 -3.76 -17.82 25.09
N ILE A 279 -4.85 -17.58 24.34
CA ILE A 279 -6.08 -16.99 24.89
C ILE A 279 -6.83 -18.04 25.68
N ASP A 280 -7.00 -17.78 26.97
CA ASP A 280 -7.69 -18.71 27.87
C ASP A 280 -9.14 -18.91 27.47
N HIS A 281 -9.56 -20.19 27.40
CA HIS A 281 -10.93 -20.60 27.09
C HIS A 281 -11.48 -20.11 25.75
N PHE A 282 -10.64 -19.83 24.75
CA PHE A 282 -11.04 -19.22 23.47
C PHE A 282 -12.03 -20.09 22.69
N LYS A 283 -11.85 -21.42 22.71
CA LYS A 283 -12.80 -22.36 22.09
C LYS A 283 -14.20 -22.23 22.72
N GLN A 284 -14.27 -22.20 24.05
CA GLN A 284 -15.55 -22.03 24.76
C GLN A 284 -16.21 -20.68 24.47
N PHE A 285 -15.40 -19.64 24.31
CA PHE A 285 -15.86 -18.32 23.88
C PHE A 285 -16.49 -18.40 22.50
N ASN A 286 -15.81 -19.01 21.51
CA ASN A 286 -16.33 -19.20 20.15
C ASN A 286 -17.63 -20.01 20.13
N ASP A 287 -17.70 -21.12 20.91
CA ASP A 287 -18.89 -21.95 21.00
C ASP A 287 -20.08 -21.16 21.57
N THR A 288 -19.82 -20.18 22.43
CA THR A 288 -20.87 -19.40 23.11
C THR A 288 -21.32 -18.18 22.28
N TYR A 289 -20.38 -17.46 21.65
CA TYR A 289 -20.63 -16.17 21.04
C TYR A 289 -20.49 -16.16 19.50
N GLY A 290 -19.93 -17.23 18.93
CA GLY A 290 -19.69 -17.40 17.50
C GLY A 290 -18.31 -16.91 17.06
N HIS A 291 -17.88 -17.40 15.90
CA HIS A 291 -16.54 -17.13 15.35
C HIS A 291 -16.31 -15.65 15.02
N GLU A 292 -17.36 -14.90 14.64
CA GLU A 292 -17.24 -13.46 14.36
C GLU A 292 -16.78 -12.68 15.60
N GLU A 293 -17.34 -12.99 16.77
CA GLU A 293 -16.91 -12.38 18.03
C GLU A 293 -15.53 -12.89 18.47
N GLY A 294 -15.20 -14.16 18.20
CA GLY A 294 -13.85 -14.67 18.39
C GLY A 294 -12.80 -13.93 17.55
N ASP A 295 -13.12 -13.64 16.30
CA ASP A 295 -12.26 -12.81 15.43
C ASP A 295 -12.06 -11.40 16.00
N ASN A 296 -13.09 -10.81 16.63
CA ASN A 296 -12.99 -9.52 17.31
C ASN A 296 -12.09 -9.61 18.56
N VAL A 297 -12.16 -10.69 19.31
CA VAL A 297 -11.25 -10.96 20.45
C VAL A 297 -9.80 -11.07 19.96
N LEU A 298 -9.55 -11.85 18.89
CA LEU A 298 -8.20 -11.97 18.30
C LEU A 298 -7.63 -10.63 17.88
N ARG A 299 -8.44 -9.78 17.22
CA ARG A 299 -8.02 -8.41 16.84
C ARG A 299 -7.72 -7.54 18.06
N MET A 300 -8.56 -7.62 19.11
CA MET A 300 -8.36 -6.87 20.35
C MET A 300 -7.08 -7.30 21.07
N VAL A 301 -6.83 -8.61 21.20
CA VAL A 301 -5.61 -9.15 21.84
C VAL A 301 -4.38 -8.75 21.02
N ALA A 302 -4.40 -8.91 19.71
CA ALA A 302 -3.29 -8.52 18.84
C ALA A 302 -2.98 -7.02 18.94
N GLN A 303 -4.01 -6.16 18.95
CA GLN A 303 -3.84 -4.72 19.16
C GLN A 303 -3.22 -4.44 20.53
N HIS A 304 -3.68 -5.11 21.57
CA HIS A 304 -3.14 -4.96 22.93
C HIS A 304 -1.67 -5.37 23.01
N LEU A 305 -1.31 -6.51 22.40
CA LEU A 305 0.08 -6.94 22.30
C LEU A 305 0.94 -5.94 21.52
N GLN A 306 0.42 -5.39 20.43
CA GLN A 306 1.13 -4.38 19.64
C GLN A 306 1.33 -3.06 20.39
N GLU A 307 0.35 -2.62 21.18
CA GLU A 307 0.43 -1.42 22.03
C GLU A 307 1.53 -1.54 23.09
N HIS A 308 1.77 -2.73 23.65
CA HIS A 308 2.69 -2.94 24.77
C HIS A 308 4.06 -3.51 24.35
N LEU A 309 4.09 -4.32 23.30
CA LEU A 309 5.29 -5.02 22.83
C LEU A 309 5.77 -4.53 21.46
N GLY A 310 4.95 -3.77 20.75
CA GLY A 310 5.26 -3.28 19.39
C GLY A 310 5.44 -4.43 18.41
N PHE A 311 6.48 -4.35 17.57
CA PHE A 311 6.81 -5.39 16.58
C PHE A 311 7.46 -6.65 17.15
N ARG A 312 7.53 -6.78 18.46
CA ARG A 312 8.02 -7.99 19.15
C ARG A 312 6.94 -9.06 19.23
N ALA A 313 5.66 -8.73 18.96
CA ALA A 313 4.54 -9.65 19.02
C ALA A 313 4.19 -10.22 17.64
N PHE A 314 3.93 -11.54 17.61
CA PHE A 314 3.61 -12.32 16.41
C PHE A 314 2.38 -13.17 16.64
N ARG A 315 1.56 -13.40 15.62
CA ARG A 315 0.53 -14.43 15.67
C ARG A 315 1.14 -15.76 15.23
N TYR A 316 1.24 -16.70 16.17
CA TYR A 316 1.86 -18.01 15.93
C TYR A 316 0.91 -18.99 15.24
N GLY A 317 -0.35 -19.03 15.68
CA GLY A 317 -1.38 -19.93 15.16
C GLY A 317 -2.78 -19.45 15.56
N GLY A 318 -3.79 -20.26 15.44
CA GLY A 318 -5.18 -19.95 15.74
C GLY A 318 -5.45 -18.88 16.81
N GLU A 319 -5.30 -19.25 18.08
CA GLU A 319 -5.44 -18.38 19.25
C GLU A 319 -4.11 -18.13 19.98
N GLU A 320 -2.99 -18.57 19.35
CA GLU A 320 -1.65 -18.52 19.90
C GLU A 320 -0.87 -17.34 19.37
N PHE A 321 -0.12 -16.70 20.24
CA PHE A 321 0.77 -15.60 19.96
C PHE A 321 2.17 -15.90 20.49
N CYS A 322 3.18 -15.26 19.91
CA CYS A 322 4.56 -15.32 20.36
C CYS A 322 5.14 -13.91 20.51
N ALA A 323 6.03 -13.72 21.46
CA ALA A 323 6.81 -12.50 21.55
C ALA A 323 8.30 -12.82 21.64
N VAL A 324 9.11 -11.96 21.02
CA VAL A 324 10.58 -12.03 21.02
C VAL A 324 11.13 -10.82 21.77
N PHE A 325 11.81 -11.03 22.87
CA PHE A 325 12.48 -10.02 23.68
C PHE A 325 13.99 -10.10 23.44
N GLU A 326 14.50 -9.26 22.57
CA GLU A 326 15.92 -9.20 22.27
C GLU A 326 16.65 -8.40 23.34
N ASP A 327 17.90 -8.78 23.62
CA ASP A 327 18.76 -8.16 24.63
C ASP A 327 18.05 -7.98 25.99
N THR A 328 17.12 -8.90 26.31
CA THR A 328 16.30 -8.83 27.51
C THR A 328 16.37 -10.15 28.27
N GLU A 329 16.79 -10.09 29.51
CA GLU A 329 16.86 -11.26 30.40
C GLU A 329 15.48 -11.76 30.81
N GLY A 330 15.37 -13.07 31.12
CA GLY A 330 14.13 -13.73 31.48
C GLY A 330 13.29 -13.00 32.55
N PRO A 331 13.85 -12.57 33.69
CA PRO A 331 13.07 -11.85 34.71
C PRO A 331 12.51 -10.50 34.25
N ALA A 332 13.25 -9.76 33.41
CA ALA A 332 12.80 -8.50 32.84
C ALA A 332 11.69 -8.72 31.79
N ALA A 333 11.84 -9.74 30.94
CA ALA A 333 10.82 -10.15 29.99
C ALA A 333 9.54 -10.62 30.71
N LEU A 334 9.67 -11.39 31.79
CA LEU A 334 8.57 -11.82 32.64
C LEU A 334 7.79 -10.62 33.22
N ALA A 335 8.49 -9.62 33.73
CA ALA A 335 7.85 -8.42 34.29
C ALA A 335 7.04 -7.66 33.22
N LEU A 336 7.57 -7.53 31.99
CA LEU A 336 6.86 -6.92 30.87
C LEU A 336 5.63 -7.76 30.46
N ALA A 337 5.77 -9.07 30.39
CA ALA A 337 4.68 -10.00 30.05
C ALA A 337 3.55 -9.96 31.09
N GLU A 338 3.88 -9.94 32.39
CA GLU A 338 2.90 -9.81 33.46
C GLU A 338 2.17 -8.47 33.44
N LEU A 339 2.89 -7.38 33.26
CA LEU A 339 2.27 -6.06 33.12
C LEU A 339 1.26 -6.00 31.96
N MET A 340 1.62 -6.60 30.84
CA MET A 340 0.76 -6.70 29.66
C MET A 340 -0.46 -7.58 29.95
N ARG A 341 -0.24 -8.77 30.53
CA ARG A 341 -1.31 -9.71 30.90
C ARG A 341 -2.33 -9.07 31.86
N GLU A 342 -1.86 -8.41 32.93
CA GLU A 342 -2.74 -7.73 33.88
C GLU A 342 -3.56 -6.59 33.26
N LYS A 343 -2.97 -5.84 32.33
CA LYS A 343 -3.69 -4.79 31.61
C LYS A 343 -4.78 -5.37 30.70
N LEU A 344 -4.50 -6.52 30.06
CA LEU A 344 -5.49 -7.20 29.22
C LEU A 344 -6.64 -7.71 30.09
N GLU A 345 -6.35 -8.36 31.22
CA GLU A 345 -7.35 -8.85 32.17
C GLU A 345 -8.34 -7.76 32.62
N LYS A 346 -7.84 -6.54 32.81
CA LYS A 346 -8.66 -5.38 33.20
C LYS A 346 -9.45 -4.77 32.04
N ARG A 347 -9.13 -5.14 30.81
CA ARG A 347 -9.79 -4.61 29.59
C ARG A 347 -11.12 -5.36 29.36
N LYS A 348 -12.22 -4.62 29.37
CA LYS A 348 -13.53 -5.19 29.07
C LYS A 348 -13.73 -5.36 27.59
N PHE A 349 -14.15 -6.55 27.18
CA PHE A 349 -14.58 -6.83 25.81
C PHE A 349 -16.11 -6.75 25.74
N VAL A 350 -16.63 -5.82 24.93
CA VAL A 350 -18.07 -5.53 24.84
C VAL A 350 -18.66 -6.28 23.66
N ILE A 351 -19.48 -7.29 23.94
CA ILE A 351 -20.21 -8.09 22.96
C ILE A 351 -21.53 -7.41 22.62
N ARG A 352 -21.73 -7.02 21.36
CA ARG A 352 -22.97 -6.41 20.86
C ARG A 352 -23.76 -7.44 20.04
N LYS A 353 -24.63 -8.20 20.65
CA LYS A 353 -25.46 -9.17 19.94
C LYS A 353 -26.68 -8.48 19.33
N LYS A 354 -26.73 -8.38 17.99
CA LYS A 354 -27.97 -8.02 17.27
C LYS A 354 -28.95 -9.15 17.41
N LEU A 355 -30.05 -8.93 18.12
CA LEU A 355 -31.17 -9.89 18.16
C LEU A 355 -31.83 -9.90 16.77
N ARG A 356 -31.59 -10.96 15.99
CA ARG A 356 -32.42 -11.29 14.83
C ARG A 356 -33.81 -11.69 15.35
N GLN A 357 -34.80 -10.81 15.27
CA GLN A 357 -36.18 -11.20 15.44
C GLN A 357 -36.58 -12.10 14.25
N LYS A 358 -36.79 -13.39 14.53
CA LYS A 358 -37.59 -14.26 13.66
C LYS A 358 -39.07 -13.92 13.96
N GLY A 359 -39.76 -13.28 13.04
CA GLY A 359 -41.22 -13.09 13.16
C GLY A 359 -41.68 -11.89 12.33
N ALA A 360 -42.56 -12.17 11.38
CA ALA A 360 -43.25 -11.19 10.53
C ALA A 360 -44.07 -10.20 11.38
N GLY A 361 -44.01 -8.92 11.05
CA GLY A 361 -44.95 -7.90 11.57
C GLY A 361 -44.18 -6.60 11.92
N ALA A 362 -44.41 -5.61 11.10
CA ALA A 362 -43.85 -4.27 11.24
C ALA A 362 -44.24 -3.59 12.56
N SER A 363 -43.29 -3.09 13.32
CA SER A 363 -43.36 -1.81 14.00
C SER A 363 -41.97 -1.35 14.45
N ASN A 364 -41.65 -0.13 14.12
CA ASN A 364 -40.45 0.63 14.52
C ASN A 364 -40.42 0.79 16.04
N THR A 365 -39.72 -0.11 16.74
CA THR A 365 -39.34 0.08 18.14
C THR A 365 -37.91 -0.37 18.29
N GLY A 366 -37.09 0.52 18.83
CA GLY A 366 -35.63 0.45 18.92
C GLY A 366 -35.03 -0.91 19.20
N GLU A 367 -34.06 -1.32 18.36
CA GLU A 367 -33.22 -2.50 18.56
C GLU A 367 -32.50 -2.42 19.91
N LYS A 368 -32.99 -3.12 20.91
CA LYS A 368 -32.22 -3.37 22.15
C LYS A 368 -31.11 -4.36 21.82
N ALA A 369 -29.90 -3.84 21.58
CA ALA A 369 -28.71 -4.67 21.55
C ALA A 369 -28.44 -5.18 22.98
N LEU A 370 -28.42 -6.51 23.17
CA LEU A 370 -27.90 -7.09 24.40
C LEU A 370 -26.40 -6.82 24.45
N VAL A 371 -25.98 -5.94 25.34
CA VAL A 371 -24.59 -5.65 25.64
C VAL A 371 -24.15 -6.55 26.80
N LYS A 372 -23.15 -7.40 26.55
CA LYS A 372 -22.56 -8.24 27.58
C LYS A 372 -21.06 -8.01 27.61
N ASP A 373 -20.53 -7.74 28.77
CA ASP A 373 -19.09 -7.65 28.99
C ASP A 373 -18.50 -9.06 29.15
N ALA A 374 -17.41 -9.33 28.47
CA ALA A 374 -16.59 -10.53 28.66
C ALA A 374 -15.17 -10.10 29.08
N GLN A 375 -14.59 -10.90 29.95
CA GLN A 375 -13.19 -10.75 30.35
C GLN A 375 -12.36 -11.75 29.53
N ILE A 376 -11.27 -11.28 28.95
CA ILE A 376 -10.34 -12.08 28.14
C ILE A 376 -9.00 -12.11 28.88
N THR A 377 -8.48 -13.33 29.10
CA THR A 377 -7.19 -13.53 29.76
C THR A 377 -6.23 -14.31 28.88
N LEU A 378 -4.94 -14.22 29.19
CA LEU A 378 -3.86 -14.93 28.53
C LEU A 378 -3.08 -15.77 29.54
N SER A 379 -2.69 -16.98 29.12
CA SER A 379 -1.62 -17.75 29.74
C SER A 379 -0.34 -17.53 28.95
N ILE A 380 0.81 -17.40 29.64
CA ILE A 380 2.09 -17.05 29.02
C ILE A 380 3.18 -17.97 29.58
N GLY A 381 3.94 -18.60 28.70
CA GLY A 381 5.17 -19.33 29.02
C GLY A 381 6.37 -18.62 28.44
N LEU A 382 7.39 -18.35 29.24
CA LEU A 382 8.63 -17.71 28.84
C LEU A 382 9.83 -18.64 29.02
N ALA A 383 10.81 -18.53 28.13
CA ALA A 383 12.08 -19.20 28.27
C ALA A 383 13.22 -18.36 27.64
N CYS A 384 14.41 -18.53 28.14
CA CYS A 384 15.63 -17.94 27.61
C CYS A 384 16.71 -19.01 27.37
N PRO A 385 17.69 -18.79 26.48
CA PRO A 385 18.75 -19.75 26.22
C PRO A 385 19.53 -20.10 27.49
N ASP A 386 19.75 -21.39 27.68
CA ASP A 386 20.63 -21.93 28.74
C ASP A 386 21.55 -23.01 28.17
N LYS A 387 22.35 -23.66 29.03
CA LYS A 387 23.24 -24.75 28.59
C LYS A 387 22.55 -25.98 28.04
N LYS A 388 21.28 -26.21 28.40
CA LYS A 388 20.44 -27.35 27.93
C LYS A 388 19.65 -26.99 26.71
N HIS A 389 19.31 -25.72 26.53
CA HIS A 389 18.47 -25.19 25.45
C HIS A 389 19.21 -24.05 24.73
N PRO A 390 20.32 -24.37 24.01
CA PRO A 390 21.17 -23.35 23.38
C PRO A 390 20.57 -22.74 22.10
N THR A 391 19.63 -23.42 21.44
CA THR A 391 19.05 -22.98 20.17
C THR A 391 17.67 -22.35 20.37
N TYR A 392 17.29 -21.44 19.49
CA TYR A 392 15.96 -20.83 19.54
C TYR A 392 14.83 -21.84 19.44
N VAL A 393 15.03 -22.98 18.75
CA VAL A 393 14.05 -24.04 18.61
C VAL A 393 13.78 -24.72 19.95
N GLU A 394 14.85 -25.00 20.69
CA GLU A 394 14.73 -25.58 22.03
C GLU A 394 14.12 -24.60 23.04
N VAL A 395 14.52 -23.32 22.97
CA VAL A 395 13.94 -22.25 23.80
C VAL A 395 12.45 -22.09 23.50
N LEU A 396 12.03 -22.11 22.23
CA LEU A 396 10.63 -22.01 21.85
C LEU A 396 9.81 -23.19 22.38
N THR A 397 10.39 -24.40 22.27
CA THR A 397 9.76 -25.62 22.81
C THR A 397 9.64 -25.55 24.34
N TRP A 398 10.66 -25.00 25.00
CA TRP A 398 10.63 -24.84 26.47
C TRP A 398 9.62 -23.76 26.88
N ALA A 399 9.52 -22.65 26.16
CA ALA A 399 8.48 -21.64 26.41
C ALA A 399 7.05 -22.24 26.25
N ASP A 400 6.83 -23.13 25.28
CA ASP A 400 5.58 -23.84 25.10
C ASP A 400 5.26 -24.76 26.29
N GLN A 401 6.25 -25.49 26.82
CA GLN A 401 6.10 -26.30 28.05
C GLN A 401 5.73 -25.42 29.26
N CYS A 402 6.33 -24.23 29.39
CA CYS A 402 5.99 -23.25 30.42
C CYS A 402 4.55 -22.72 30.24
N LEU A 403 4.12 -22.48 29.00
CA LEU A 403 2.73 -22.13 28.71
C LEU A 403 1.74 -23.24 29.12
N TYR A 404 2.07 -24.49 28.83
CA TYR A 404 1.27 -25.62 29.27
C TYR A 404 1.14 -25.66 30.81
N GLN A 405 2.26 -25.46 31.54
CA GLN A 405 2.23 -25.35 33.00
C GLN A 405 1.38 -24.16 33.49
N ALA A 406 1.41 -23.02 32.81
CA ALA A 406 0.56 -21.88 33.14
C ALA A 406 -0.93 -22.22 33.03
N LYS A 407 -1.30 -22.96 31.98
CA LYS A 407 -2.69 -23.46 31.78
C LYS A 407 -3.09 -24.46 32.87
N GLU A 408 -2.23 -25.40 33.25
CA GLU A 408 -2.51 -26.37 34.30
C GLU A 408 -2.62 -25.73 35.69
N LYS A 409 -1.79 -24.75 36.01
CA LYS A 409 -1.82 -24.06 37.31
C LYS A 409 -3.00 -23.09 37.48
N GLY A 410 -3.96 -23.09 36.53
CA GLY A 410 -5.22 -22.33 36.65
C GLY A 410 -5.31 -21.12 35.70
N ARG A 411 -4.48 -21.08 34.67
CA ARG A 411 -4.48 -20.03 33.61
C ARG A 411 -4.20 -18.63 34.11
N ASN A 412 -4.37 -17.62 33.23
CA ASN A 412 -4.23 -16.19 33.54
C ASN A 412 -2.95 -15.87 34.33
N ARG A 413 -1.81 -16.36 33.89
CA ARG A 413 -0.49 -16.20 34.53
C ARG A 413 0.66 -16.37 33.55
N SER A 414 1.82 -15.90 33.95
CA SER A 414 3.07 -16.14 33.24
C SER A 414 3.98 -17.07 34.03
N ILE A 415 4.66 -17.98 33.34
CA ILE A 415 5.68 -18.86 33.91
C ILE A 415 6.96 -18.70 33.12
N LEU A 416 8.05 -18.46 33.84
CA LEU A 416 9.43 -18.44 33.30
C LEU A 416 10.08 -19.79 33.63
N GLY A 417 10.67 -20.43 32.60
CA GLY A 417 11.39 -21.67 32.70
C GLY A 417 12.85 -21.52 33.08
#